data_c8e0bf7fa90b3b082cd8a65073183d8e
#
_entry.id   c8e0bf7fa90b3b082cd8a65073183d8e
#
_cell.length_a   1.000
_cell.length_b   1.000
_cell.length_c   1.000
_cell.angle_alpha   90.00
_cell.angle_beta   90.00
_cell.angle_gamma   90.00
#
_symmetry.space_group_name_H-M   'P 1'
#
loop_
_entity.id
_entity.type
_entity.pdbx_description
1 polymer ?
#
loop_
_entity_poly.entity_id
_entity_poly.type
_entity_poly.pdbx_seq_one_letter_code
_entity_poly.pdbx_strand_id
1 'polypeptide(L)'
;MNNHEEHNSNNVAMNNDEEHTNYIEEDNESEPMNNHEERRNNIHQVRRMRRARINNNSARDFHEEMGVHDCNVGRRTILPSSFIDSPRDTYQRYQDAMALVQKYGRPDLFITMTCNPNWEEVRSELLPGQTPQDRPDLVTRVFHAKFEQLKEDIINKGVLGKVAAHAFVVEFQKRGLPHVHMLIMLEENDKLNNPDEYDRIVRAEIPYEDEEPQLYDAVCTHMIHGPCGTLNPRQSCMKNGSCNKGYPKPFANFTVQGNDAYSVYRRWASRLPIPLRRRGDVMVDNSWVVPYNPWLLLRYNCHINVEICGSIKSVKYLYKYIYKGPDRVALELQSNPEFDEIRQFVYVRWVCAPEALWRIFKFAMNIIYPTVKRLQIHLPNMQQIIFDVDETVENILADEHAQMSMLTEFFTINRMDEDARACLCREIPEHYRWDSSNKIWVKRRRNYKVIGRIYKVSPSEGEKFYLRVLNHVRGLRSFLDLLTVNGVLQPTFKQAARKQGLLENDNSI
;
A
#
# COMPACT_ATOMS: atom_id res chain seq x y z
N MET A 1 -56.73 -13.85 -19.60
CA MET A 1 -55.88 -13.75 -20.78
C MET A 1 -54.57 -13.12 -20.35
N ASN A 2 -53.63 -13.96 -20.28
CA ASN A 2 -52.23 -13.94 -19.96
C ASN A 2 -51.42 -12.91 -20.72
N ASN A 3 -50.40 -12.36 -20.08
CA ASN A 3 -49.06 -12.47 -20.63
C ASN A 3 -48.04 -12.19 -19.51
N HIS A 4 -47.29 -13.25 -19.18
CA HIS A 4 -46.03 -13.22 -18.43
C HIS A 4 -44.95 -12.80 -19.40
N GLU A 5 -44.18 -11.78 -19.08
CA GLU A 5 -42.84 -11.56 -19.64
C GLU A 5 -41.79 -11.89 -18.60
N GLU A 6 -41.09 -13.01 -18.83
CA GLU A 6 -39.89 -13.42 -18.11
C GLU A 6 -38.70 -12.56 -18.57
N HIS A 7 -38.15 -11.73 -17.66
CA HIS A 7 -36.83 -11.16 -17.84
C HIS A 7 -35.75 -12.10 -17.36
N ASN A 8 -35.12 -12.74 -18.32
CA ASN A 8 -33.97 -13.57 -18.18
C ASN A 8 -32.73 -12.71 -17.91
N SER A 9 -32.29 -12.62 -16.65
CA SER A 9 -31.04 -11.98 -16.27
C SER A 9 -29.91 -13.00 -16.24
N ASN A 10 -29.14 -13.04 -17.30
CA ASN A 10 -27.90 -13.82 -17.40
C ASN A 10 -26.90 -13.37 -16.35
N ASN A 11 -26.74 -14.15 -15.30
CA ASN A 11 -25.62 -14.08 -14.35
C ASN A 11 -24.40 -14.76 -14.98
N VAL A 12 -23.46 -13.95 -15.46
CA VAL A 12 -22.12 -14.45 -15.80
C VAL A 12 -21.35 -14.60 -14.50
N ALA A 13 -21.11 -15.84 -14.10
CA ALA A 13 -20.21 -16.20 -13.03
C ALA A 13 -18.77 -15.94 -13.47
N MET A 14 -18.09 -14.98 -12.84
CA MET A 14 -16.65 -14.79 -13.02
C MET A 14 -15.89 -15.73 -12.10
N ASN A 15 -15.21 -16.69 -12.68
CA ASN A 15 -14.17 -17.48 -12.05
C ASN A 15 -12.94 -16.59 -11.85
N ASN A 16 -12.53 -16.38 -10.61
CA ASN A 16 -11.21 -15.84 -10.28
C ASN A 16 -10.25 -17.02 -10.14
N ASP A 17 -9.66 -17.46 -11.24
CA ASP A 17 -8.49 -18.32 -11.18
C ASP A 17 -7.30 -17.48 -10.74
N GLU A 18 -6.66 -17.91 -9.66
CA GLU A 18 -5.39 -17.38 -9.19
C GLU A 18 -4.27 -17.90 -10.11
N GLU A 19 -4.04 -17.26 -11.24
CA GLU A 19 -2.80 -17.45 -11.96
C GLU A 19 -1.67 -16.71 -11.25
N HIS A 20 -0.75 -17.49 -10.68
CA HIS A 20 0.58 -17.03 -10.28
C HIS A 20 1.37 -16.63 -11.52
N THR A 21 1.21 -15.39 -11.94
CA THR A 21 2.15 -14.82 -12.92
C THR A 21 3.45 -14.50 -12.21
N ASN A 22 4.48 -15.27 -12.50
CA ASN A 22 5.88 -14.95 -12.19
C ASN A 22 6.25 -13.66 -12.94
N TYR A 23 6.25 -12.53 -12.21
CA TYR A 23 6.76 -11.27 -12.75
C TYR A 23 8.27 -11.30 -12.71
N ILE A 24 8.89 -11.28 -13.87
CA ILE A 24 10.31 -10.97 -14.01
C ILE A 24 10.47 -9.47 -13.73
N GLU A 25 11.17 -9.16 -12.64
CA GLU A 25 11.50 -7.80 -12.20
C GLU A 25 12.56 -7.23 -13.14
N GLU A 26 12.18 -6.32 -14.03
CA GLU A 26 13.12 -5.35 -14.60
C GLU A 26 12.89 -4.00 -13.95
N ASP A 27 13.77 -3.64 -13.02
CA ASP A 27 13.78 -2.35 -12.34
C ASP A 27 14.23 -1.25 -13.32
N ASN A 28 13.31 -0.37 -13.68
CA ASN A 28 13.62 0.91 -14.31
C ASN A 28 13.04 2.02 -13.46
N GLU A 29 13.93 2.70 -12.77
CA GLU A 29 13.62 3.68 -11.74
C GLU A 29 13.70 5.11 -12.26
N SER A 30 12.70 5.93 -11.91
CA SER A 30 12.75 7.38 -11.96
C SER A 30 12.17 7.97 -10.67
N GLU A 31 12.83 9.00 -10.13
CA GLU A 31 12.48 9.65 -8.87
C GLU A 31 11.13 10.39 -8.89
N PRO A 32 10.42 10.54 -7.76
CA PRO A 32 9.22 11.35 -7.67
C PRO A 32 9.54 12.84 -7.46
N MET A 33 9.03 13.68 -8.33
CA MET A 33 9.04 15.15 -8.21
C MET A 33 7.80 15.68 -7.48
N ASN A 34 7.85 16.94 -7.04
CA ASN A 34 6.87 17.67 -6.24
C ASN A 34 5.46 17.75 -6.87
N ASN A 35 4.42 17.63 -6.06
CA ASN A 35 3.03 17.27 -6.40
C ASN A 35 2.21 18.22 -7.31
N HIS A 36 2.70 19.37 -7.75
CA HIS A 36 1.92 20.33 -8.55
C HIS A 36 2.36 20.52 -10.02
N GLU A 37 3.63 20.35 -10.33
CA GLU A 37 4.14 20.33 -11.71
C GLU A 37 4.14 18.94 -12.35
N GLU A 38 4.13 17.89 -11.52
CA GLU A 38 4.25 16.49 -11.90
C GLU A 38 3.20 15.98 -12.88
N ARG A 39 1.96 16.48 -12.81
CA ARG A 39 0.86 15.89 -13.61
C ARG A 39 0.84 16.32 -15.07
N ARG A 40 1.33 17.54 -15.39
CA ARG A 40 1.50 17.97 -16.79
C ARG A 40 2.71 17.31 -17.44
N ASN A 41 3.74 17.04 -16.66
CA ASN A 41 4.99 16.46 -17.14
C ASN A 41 4.87 14.94 -17.36
N ASN A 42 3.98 14.22 -16.63
CA ASN A 42 3.85 12.75 -16.75
C ASN A 42 3.45 12.27 -18.17
N ILE A 43 2.54 12.96 -18.87
CA ILE A 43 2.16 12.59 -20.24
C ILE A 43 3.32 12.89 -21.21
N HIS A 44 4.05 13.97 -21.01
CA HIS A 44 5.23 14.32 -21.80
C HIS A 44 6.41 13.39 -21.47
N GLN A 45 6.60 13.02 -20.19
CA GLN A 45 7.66 12.12 -19.75
C GLN A 45 7.45 10.69 -20.26
N VAL A 46 6.22 10.18 -20.28
CA VAL A 46 5.89 8.87 -20.93
C VAL A 46 6.18 8.92 -22.43
N ARG A 47 5.94 10.05 -23.10
CA ARG A 47 6.29 10.23 -24.52
C ARG A 47 7.80 10.31 -24.75
N ARG A 48 8.56 10.96 -23.85
CA ARG A 48 10.03 11.05 -23.90
C ARG A 48 10.69 9.71 -23.60
N MET A 49 10.25 8.99 -22.57
CA MET A 49 10.74 7.64 -22.26
C MET A 49 10.48 6.63 -23.41
N ARG A 50 9.40 6.79 -24.17
CA ARG A 50 9.15 6.00 -25.38
C ARG A 50 10.27 6.14 -26.42
N ARG A 51 10.85 7.35 -26.57
CA ARG A 51 11.92 7.60 -27.56
C ARG A 51 13.30 7.13 -27.08
N ALA A 52 13.64 7.32 -25.81
CA ALA A 52 14.96 6.99 -25.25
C ALA A 52 15.26 5.48 -25.21
N ARG A 53 14.24 4.61 -25.05
CA ARG A 53 14.41 3.14 -25.06
C ARG A 53 14.60 2.49 -26.42
N ILE A 54 14.55 3.25 -27.51
CA ILE A 54 14.70 2.71 -28.87
C ILE A 54 16.13 2.24 -29.16
N ASN A 55 17.12 2.71 -28.41
CA ASN A 55 18.54 2.50 -28.69
C ASN A 55 19.29 1.54 -27.75
N ASN A 56 18.60 0.80 -26.87
CA ASN A 56 19.29 -0.18 -26.01
C ASN A 56 19.59 -1.48 -26.76
N ASN A 57 20.78 -1.59 -27.28
CA ASN A 57 21.32 -2.82 -27.89
C ASN A 57 21.52 -3.96 -26.86
N SER A 58 21.55 -3.68 -25.56
CA SER A 58 21.78 -4.68 -24.51
C SER A 58 20.69 -5.77 -24.41
N ALA A 59 19.46 -5.47 -24.82
CA ALA A 59 18.41 -6.49 -24.89
C ALA A 59 18.60 -7.46 -26.08
N ARG A 60 19.24 -6.99 -27.15
CA ARG A 60 19.59 -7.85 -28.29
C ARG A 60 20.67 -8.85 -27.94
N ASP A 61 21.74 -8.40 -27.30
CA ASP A 61 22.88 -9.25 -26.93
C ASP A 61 22.44 -10.39 -25.99
N PHE A 62 21.52 -10.13 -25.05
CA PHE A 62 20.98 -11.15 -24.14
C PHE A 62 20.10 -12.20 -24.87
N HIS A 63 19.41 -11.83 -25.94
CA HIS A 63 18.60 -12.75 -26.72
C HIS A 63 19.42 -13.58 -27.72
N GLU A 64 20.51 -13.04 -28.24
CA GLU A 64 21.45 -13.79 -29.09
C GLU A 64 22.15 -14.92 -28.32
N GLU A 65 22.55 -14.69 -27.04
CA GLU A 65 23.12 -15.73 -26.17
C GLU A 65 22.12 -16.85 -25.84
N MET A 66 20.81 -16.57 -25.85
CA MET A 66 19.76 -17.55 -25.54
C MET A 66 19.21 -18.29 -26.77
N GLY A 67 19.70 -18.02 -27.99
CA GLY A 67 19.29 -18.70 -29.21
C GLY A 67 17.85 -18.46 -29.66
N VAL A 68 17.22 -17.37 -29.20
CA VAL A 68 15.86 -17.00 -29.59
C VAL A 68 15.91 -16.14 -30.84
N HIS A 69 15.35 -16.65 -31.94
CA HIS A 69 15.30 -15.92 -33.22
C HIS A 69 14.49 -14.59 -33.09
N ASP A 70 15.11 -13.49 -33.46
CA ASP A 70 14.67 -12.09 -33.37
C ASP A 70 13.30 -11.79 -34.03
N CYS A 71 12.79 -12.68 -34.88
CA CYS A 71 11.56 -12.48 -35.64
C CYS A 71 10.25 -12.67 -34.85
N ASN A 72 10.32 -13.16 -33.60
CA ASN A 72 9.14 -13.41 -32.76
C ASN A 72 9.03 -12.53 -31.51
N VAL A 73 9.99 -11.62 -31.27
CA VAL A 73 9.97 -10.71 -30.11
C VAL A 73 9.41 -9.38 -30.55
N GLY A 74 8.11 -9.18 -30.39
CA GLY A 74 7.47 -7.88 -30.58
C GLY A 74 8.04 -6.84 -29.60
N ARG A 75 7.98 -5.55 -29.97
CA ARG A 75 8.47 -4.44 -29.15
C ARG A 75 7.69 -4.36 -27.84
N ARG A 76 8.33 -4.69 -26.74
CA ARG A 76 7.72 -4.66 -25.40
C ARG A 76 7.69 -3.23 -24.87
N THR A 77 6.49 -2.67 -24.66
CA THR A 77 6.31 -1.37 -24.00
C THR A 77 5.98 -1.61 -22.54
N ILE A 78 6.88 -1.22 -21.63
CA ILE A 78 6.77 -1.45 -20.19
C ILE A 78 6.15 -0.22 -19.49
N LEU A 79 5.25 -0.45 -18.54
CA LEU A 79 4.63 0.59 -17.71
C LEU A 79 5.59 0.95 -16.56
N PRO A 80 6.12 2.20 -16.47
CA PRO A 80 7.06 2.57 -15.43
C PRO A 80 6.40 2.63 -14.04
N SER A 81 7.21 2.52 -12.98
CA SER A 81 6.76 2.60 -11.58
C SER A 81 6.22 3.99 -11.20
N SER A 82 6.56 5.04 -11.96
CA SER A 82 5.98 6.37 -11.84
C SER A 82 4.54 6.48 -12.34
N PHE A 83 4.04 5.47 -13.04
CA PHE A 83 2.66 5.46 -13.51
C PHE A 83 1.74 5.03 -12.36
N ILE A 84 0.91 5.98 -11.90
CA ILE A 84 0.04 5.82 -10.71
C ILE A 84 -0.85 4.58 -10.86
N ASP A 85 -0.91 3.77 -9.80
CA ASP A 85 -1.67 2.52 -9.69
C ASP A 85 -1.22 1.40 -10.66
N SER A 86 -0.07 1.55 -11.31
CA SER A 86 0.54 0.43 -12.03
C SER A 86 0.98 -0.66 -11.05
N PRO A 87 1.17 -1.91 -11.50
CA PRO A 87 1.69 -2.98 -10.64
C PRO A 87 3.02 -2.61 -9.98
N ARG A 88 3.91 -1.91 -10.72
CA ARG A 88 5.21 -1.45 -10.19
C ARG A 88 5.06 -0.33 -9.16
N ASP A 89 4.17 0.65 -9.39
CA ASP A 89 3.86 1.69 -8.41
C ASP A 89 3.27 1.10 -7.13
N THR A 90 2.33 0.17 -7.27
CA THR A 90 1.69 -0.51 -6.14
C THR A 90 2.71 -1.33 -5.34
N TYR A 91 3.64 -2.01 -6.02
CA TYR A 91 4.73 -2.74 -5.38
C TYR A 91 5.68 -1.80 -4.62
N GLN A 92 6.02 -0.64 -5.19
CA GLN A 92 6.86 0.35 -4.51
C GLN A 92 6.19 0.90 -3.24
N ARG A 93 4.90 1.21 -3.30
CA ARG A 93 4.13 1.65 -2.11
C ARG A 93 4.11 0.58 -1.03
N TYR A 94 3.98 -0.68 -1.43
CA TYR A 94 4.10 -1.79 -0.51
C TYR A 94 5.47 -1.82 0.18
N GLN A 95 6.56 -1.70 -0.57
CA GLN A 95 7.91 -1.65 -0.03
C GLN A 95 8.10 -0.46 0.93
N ASP A 96 7.51 0.71 0.61
CA ASP A 96 7.53 1.88 1.47
C ASP A 96 6.78 1.62 2.80
N ALA A 97 5.63 0.98 2.75
CA ALA A 97 4.89 0.58 3.95
C ALA A 97 5.68 -0.44 4.80
N MET A 98 6.41 -1.36 4.16
CA MET A 98 7.30 -2.29 4.87
C MET A 98 8.47 -1.57 5.55
N ALA A 99 8.95 -0.46 5.02
CA ALA A 99 9.97 0.35 5.69
C ALA A 99 9.47 0.95 7.02
N LEU A 100 8.17 1.31 7.10
CA LEU A 100 7.56 1.72 8.37
C LEU A 100 7.58 0.56 9.37
N VAL A 101 7.17 -0.63 8.94
CA VAL A 101 7.17 -1.84 9.80
C VAL A 101 8.57 -2.18 10.32
N GLN A 102 9.59 -2.03 9.48
CA GLN A 102 10.98 -2.25 9.90
C GLN A 102 11.44 -1.23 10.94
N LYS A 103 10.94 0.01 10.91
CA LYS A 103 11.34 1.07 11.84
C LYS A 103 10.50 1.12 13.11
N TYR A 104 9.19 0.98 13.01
CA TYR A 104 8.24 1.15 14.13
C TYR A 104 7.68 -0.17 14.66
N GLY A 105 8.07 -1.29 14.08
CA GLY A 105 7.53 -2.60 14.43
C GLY A 105 6.20 -2.89 13.74
N ARG A 106 5.48 -3.89 14.25
CA ARG A 106 4.15 -4.27 13.74
C ARG A 106 3.16 -3.11 13.86
N PRO A 107 2.19 -2.98 12.96
CA PRO A 107 1.03 -2.11 13.20
C PRO A 107 0.29 -2.54 14.48
N ASP A 108 -0.29 -1.58 15.17
CA ASP A 108 -1.13 -1.82 16.36
C ASP A 108 -2.60 -1.95 15.98
N LEU A 109 -3.08 -1.08 15.09
CA LEU A 109 -4.48 -1.03 14.68
C LEU A 109 -4.65 -1.08 13.17
N PHE A 110 -5.66 -1.83 12.73
CA PHE A 110 -6.21 -1.79 11.37
C PHE A 110 -7.65 -1.27 11.42
N ILE A 111 -7.90 -0.16 10.76
CA ILE A 111 -9.19 0.53 10.78
C ILE A 111 -9.74 0.56 9.36
N THR A 112 -11.02 0.21 9.20
CA THR A 112 -11.73 0.32 7.94
C THR A 112 -12.99 1.15 8.14
N MET A 113 -13.10 2.30 7.47
CA MET A 113 -14.30 3.13 7.46
C MET A 113 -14.96 3.06 6.08
N THR A 114 -16.24 2.75 6.03
CA THR A 114 -17.04 2.69 4.79
C THR A 114 -18.01 3.86 4.76
N CYS A 115 -18.17 4.48 3.60
CA CYS A 115 -19.15 5.54 3.38
C CYS A 115 -20.56 5.07 3.75
N ASN A 116 -21.24 5.88 4.54
CA ASN A 116 -22.67 5.69 4.80
C ASN A 116 -23.49 6.62 3.89
N PRO A 117 -24.21 6.08 2.90
CA PRO A 117 -25.02 6.92 2.00
C PRO A 117 -26.19 7.61 2.71
N ASN A 118 -26.50 7.21 3.96
CA ASN A 118 -27.60 7.77 4.75
C ASN A 118 -27.14 8.86 5.75
N TRP A 119 -25.90 9.33 5.67
CA TRP A 119 -25.50 10.50 6.46
C TRP A 119 -26.41 11.68 6.18
N GLU A 120 -26.72 12.46 7.22
CA GLU A 120 -27.59 13.64 7.10
C GLU A 120 -27.07 14.62 6.06
N GLU A 121 -25.76 14.83 6.02
CA GLU A 121 -25.10 15.70 5.04
C GLU A 121 -25.26 15.24 3.59
N VAL A 122 -25.62 13.97 3.37
CA VAL A 122 -25.95 13.46 2.03
C VAL A 122 -27.45 13.58 1.80
N ARG A 123 -28.27 13.15 2.77
CA ARG A 123 -29.72 13.07 2.59
C ARG A 123 -30.40 14.43 2.45
N SER A 124 -29.94 15.43 3.20
CA SER A 124 -30.49 16.80 3.16
C SER A 124 -30.30 17.49 1.81
N GLU A 125 -29.31 17.07 1.04
CA GLU A 125 -28.95 17.68 -0.25
C GLU A 125 -29.51 16.89 -1.47
N LEU A 126 -30.26 15.82 -1.23
CA LEU A 126 -30.90 15.06 -2.31
C LEU A 126 -32.24 15.70 -2.69
N LEU A 127 -32.49 15.87 -3.99
CA LEU A 127 -33.75 16.29 -4.51
C LEU A 127 -34.80 15.17 -4.39
N PRO A 128 -36.12 15.50 -4.40
CA PRO A 128 -37.16 14.49 -4.39
C PRO A 128 -36.98 13.46 -5.52
N GLY A 129 -36.96 12.19 -5.16
CA GLY A 129 -36.73 11.07 -6.08
C GLY A 129 -35.28 10.73 -6.38
N GLN A 130 -34.30 11.54 -5.92
CA GLN A 130 -32.88 11.21 -6.03
C GLN A 130 -32.43 10.22 -4.96
N THR A 131 -31.48 9.39 -5.34
CA THR A 131 -30.74 8.48 -4.45
C THR A 131 -29.28 8.96 -4.31
N PRO A 132 -28.56 8.52 -3.27
CA PRO A 132 -27.11 8.84 -3.15
C PRO A 132 -26.29 8.41 -4.37
N GLN A 133 -26.72 7.38 -5.10
CA GLN A 133 -26.06 6.91 -6.33
C GLN A 133 -26.16 7.92 -7.48
N ASP A 134 -27.18 8.75 -7.50
CA ASP A 134 -27.37 9.81 -8.50
C ASP A 134 -26.49 11.04 -8.22
N ARG A 135 -25.91 11.12 -7.01
CA ARG A 135 -25.07 12.23 -6.56
C ARG A 135 -23.68 11.74 -6.08
N PRO A 136 -22.89 11.08 -6.96
CA PRO A 136 -21.56 10.61 -6.60
C PRO A 136 -20.60 11.74 -6.21
N ASP A 137 -20.82 12.96 -6.70
CA ASP A 137 -20.10 14.18 -6.33
C ASP A 137 -20.28 14.52 -4.83
N LEU A 138 -21.51 14.47 -4.37
CA LEU A 138 -21.88 14.75 -2.98
C LEU A 138 -21.34 13.68 -2.05
N VAL A 139 -21.61 12.40 -2.36
CA VAL A 139 -21.12 11.25 -1.59
C VAL A 139 -19.59 11.28 -1.45
N THR A 140 -18.88 11.59 -2.53
CA THR A 140 -17.41 11.67 -2.54
C THR A 140 -16.89 12.77 -1.63
N ARG A 141 -17.47 13.96 -1.69
CA ARG A 141 -17.05 15.12 -0.86
C ARG A 141 -17.37 14.92 0.62
N VAL A 142 -18.57 14.42 0.93
CA VAL A 142 -18.98 14.15 2.32
C VAL A 142 -18.08 13.06 2.93
N PHE A 143 -17.84 11.96 2.20
CA PHE A 143 -16.92 10.93 2.67
C PHE A 143 -15.51 11.47 2.91
N HIS A 144 -14.99 12.28 1.99
CA HIS A 144 -13.67 12.90 2.16
C HIS A 144 -13.62 13.78 3.42
N ALA A 145 -14.64 14.63 3.66
CA ALA A 145 -14.70 15.46 4.85
C ALA A 145 -14.75 14.64 6.14
N LYS A 146 -15.56 13.57 6.19
CA LYS A 146 -15.62 12.63 7.32
C LYS A 146 -14.28 11.91 7.53
N PHE A 147 -13.61 11.54 6.46
CA PHE A 147 -12.29 10.90 6.53
C PHE A 147 -11.21 11.86 7.04
N GLU A 148 -11.21 13.13 6.61
CA GLU A 148 -10.30 14.14 7.16
C GLU A 148 -10.53 14.35 8.68
N GLN A 149 -11.80 14.34 9.13
CA GLN A 149 -12.12 14.38 10.56
C GLN A 149 -11.59 13.13 11.29
N LEU A 150 -11.75 11.93 10.69
CA LEU A 150 -11.23 10.69 11.26
C LEU A 150 -9.70 10.73 11.42
N LYS A 151 -8.99 11.25 10.42
CA LYS A 151 -7.53 11.45 10.52
C LYS A 151 -7.17 12.43 11.64
N GLU A 152 -7.89 13.54 11.74
CA GLU A 152 -7.68 14.52 12.81
C GLU A 152 -7.87 13.89 14.20
N ASP A 153 -8.94 13.14 14.38
CA ASP A 153 -9.25 12.50 15.67
C ASP A 153 -8.23 11.41 16.03
N ILE A 154 -7.83 10.57 15.08
CA ILE A 154 -6.90 9.46 15.34
C ILE A 154 -5.45 9.95 15.42
N ILE A 155 -5.01 10.75 14.43
CA ILE A 155 -3.58 11.06 14.27
C ILE A 155 -3.16 12.24 15.14
N ASN A 156 -3.94 13.32 15.15
CA ASN A 156 -3.56 14.55 15.82
C ASN A 156 -4.06 14.59 17.28
N LYS A 157 -5.32 14.18 17.52
CA LYS A 157 -5.88 14.14 18.87
C LYS A 157 -5.55 12.86 19.63
N GLY A 158 -5.12 11.79 18.94
CA GLY A 158 -4.69 10.54 19.55
C GLY A 158 -5.78 9.82 20.35
N VAL A 159 -7.03 9.81 19.85
CA VAL A 159 -8.17 9.20 20.58
C VAL A 159 -8.00 7.69 20.84
N LEU A 160 -7.11 7.03 20.09
CA LEU A 160 -6.77 5.62 20.27
C LEU A 160 -5.31 5.42 20.77
N GLY A 161 -4.63 6.49 21.17
CA GLY A 161 -3.21 6.55 21.51
C GLY A 161 -2.42 7.42 20.55
N LYS A 162 -1.22 7.83 20.93
CA LYS A 162 -0.34 8.67 20.12
C LYS A 162 0.24 7.90 18.95
N VAL A 163 0.13 8.47 17.75
CA VAL A 163 0.51 7.84 16.50
C VAL A 163 1.95 8.17 16.14
N ALA A 164 2.79 7.15 16.03
CA ALA A 164 4.17 7.25 15.54
C ALA A 164 4.26 7.22 14.03
N ALA A 165 3.47 6.33 13.39
CA ALA A 165 3.41 6.16 11.94
C ALA A 165 2.04 5.67 11.49
N HIS A 166 1.68 5.96 10.25
CA HIS A 166 0.43 5.48 9.68
C HIS A 166 0.52 5.33 8.15
N ALA A 167 -0.34 4.47 7.62
CA ALA A 167 -0.58 4.40 6.18
C ALA A 167 -2.07 4.26 5.94
N PHE A 168 -2.58 4.85 4.86
CA PHE A 168 -3.95 4.60 4.42
C PHE A 168 -4.06 4.44 2.92
N VAL A 169 -5.12 3.75 2.51
CA VAL A 169 -5.54 3.61 1.11
C VAL A 169 -7.05 3.75 1.03
N VAL A 170 -7.50 4.49 0.03
CA VAL A 170 -8.92 4.63 -0.31
C VAL A 170 -9.24 3.66 -1.44
N GLU A 171 -10.24 2.82 -1.23
CA GLU A 171 -10.78 1.90 -2.23
C GLU A 171 -12.22 2.27 -2.60
N PHE A 172 -12.62 1.89 -3.81
CA PHE A 172 -14.01 2.03 -4.28
C PHE A 172 -14.58 0.64 -4.51
N GLN A 173 -15.68 0.33 -3.82
CA GLN A 173 -16.39 -0.93 -4.03
C GLN A 173 -17.04 -0.97 -5.42
N LYS A 174 -17.31 -2.17 -5.95
CA LYS A 174 -18.01 -2.33 -7.23
C LYS A 174 -19.35 -1.54 -7.30
N ARG A 175 -19.95 -1.27 -6.14
CA ARG A 175 -21.17 -0.42 -6.01
C ARG A 175 -20.88 1.08 -5.96
N GLY A 176 -19.64 1.50 -6.09
CA GLY A 176 -19.21 2.88 -6.12
C GLY A 176 -19.01 3.56 -4.76
N LEU A 177 -19.36 2.93 -3.64
CA LEU A 177 -19.14 3.55 -2.32
C LEU A 177 -17.66 3.52 -1.95
N PRO A 178 -17.08 4.70 -1.58
CA PRO A 178 -15.70 4.75 -1.10
C PRO A 178 -15.57 4.14 0.29
N HIS A 179 -14.44 3.51 0.55
CA HIS A 179 -14.01 3.15 1.88
C HIS A 179 -12.50 3.32 2.01
N VAL A 180 -12.05 3.52 3.23
CA VAL A 180 -10.65 3.70 3.55
C VAL A 180 -10.18 2.60 4.48
N HIS A 181 -8.98 2.12 4.23
CA HIS A 181 -8.23 1.25 5.13
C HIS A 181 -7.05 2.01 5.70
N MET A 182 -6.91 1.99 7.02
CA MET A 182 -5.82 2.65 7.74
C MET A 182 -5.04 1.63 8.56
N LEU A 183 -3.74 1.78 8.58
CA LEU A 183 -2.84 1.11 9.52
C LEU A 183 -2.22 2.15 10.42
N ILE A 184 -2.28 1.89 11.70
CA ILE A 184 -1.78 2.79 12.73
C ILE A 184 -0.70 2.05 13.53
N MET A 185 0.43 2.72 13.69
CA MET A 185 1.52 2.33 14.57
C MET A 185 1.59 3.36 15.70
N LEU A 186 1.37 2.92 16.91
CA LEU A 186 1.37 3.78 18.09
C LEU A 186 2.80 4.04 18.58
N GLU A 187 2.98 5.11 19.35
CA GLU A 187 4.23 5.37 20.07
C GLU A 187 4.45 4.28 21.13
N GLU A 188 5.70 4.06 21.53
CA GLU A 188 6.09 2.94 22.38
C GLU A 188 5.30 2.84 23.71
N ASN A 189 4.97 4.01 24.29
CA ASN A 189 4.21 4.08 25.53
C ASN A 189 2.72 3.77 25.39
N ASP A 190 2.19 3.82 24.18
CA ASP A 190 0.78 3.61 23.86
C ASP A 190 0.54 2.30 23.11
N LYS A 191 1.60 1.49 22.92
CA LYS A 191 1.50 0.19 22.24
C LYS A 191 0.60 -0.78 23.00
N LEU A 192 -0.22 -1.50 22.25
CA LEU A 192 -1.13 -2.51 22.75
C LEU A 192 -0.40 -3.84 22.91
N ASN A 193 -0.04 -4.19 24.15
CA ASN A 193 0.80 -5.34 24.44
C ASN A 193 0.05 -6.52 25.10
N ASN A 194 -1.12 -6.27 25.67
CA ASN A 194 -1.89 -7.28 26.39
C ASN A 194 -3.40 -7.21 26.04
N PRO A 195 -4.14 -8.33 26.20
CA PRO A 195 -5.56 -8.41 25.87
C PRO A 195 -6.48 -7.46 26.65
N ASP A 196 -6.14 -7.08 27.87
CA ASP A 196 -6.96 -6.16 28.69
C ASP A 196 -6.95 -4.75 28.06
N GLU A 197 -5.84 -4.36 27.45
CA GLU A 197 -5.75 -3.10 26.70
C GLU A 197 -6.59 -3.15 25.42
N TYR A 198 -6.73 -4.34 24.81
CA TYR A 198 -7.53 -4.51 23.60
C TYR A 198 -9.01 -4.23 23.86
N ASP A 199 -9.57 -4.73 24.98
CA ASP A 199 -10.98 -4.54 25.35
C ASP A 199 -11.33 -3.06 25.67
N ARG A 200 -10.34 -2.22 25.97
CA ARG A 200 -10.53 -0.78 26.13
C ARG A 200 -10.75 -0.06 24.79
N ILE A 201 -10.22 -0.60 23.72
CA ILE A 201 -10.25 0.01 22.39
C ILE A 201 -11.28 -0.66 21.47
N VAL A 202 -11.39 -1.99 21.52
CA VAL A 202 -12.21 -2.77 20.60
C VAL A 202 -13.25 -3.58 21.35
N ARG A 203 -14.50 -3.47 20.91
CA ARG A 203 -15.64 -4.25 21.37
C ARG A 203 -16.19 -5.11 20.22
N ALA A 204 -16.62 -6.32 20.53
CA ALA A 204 -17.22 -7.22 19.54
C ALA A 204 -18.53 -7.83 20.06
N GLU A 205 -19.31 -7.05 20.78
CA GLU A 205 -20.56 -7.42 21.43
C GLU A 205 -21.66 -6.39 21.13
N ILE A 206 -22.91 -6.81 21.13
CA ILE A 206 -24.07 -5.93 21.03
C ILE A 206 -24.29 -5.29 22.41
N PRO A 207 -24.31 -3.96 22.55
CA PRO A 207 -24.60 -3.27 23.81
C PRO A 207 -26.02 -3.58 24.31
N TYR A 208 -26.29 -3.37 25.59
CA TYR A 208 -27.65 -3.40 26.11
C TYR A 208 -28.41 -2.15 25.69
N GLU A 209 -29.64 -2.33 25.22
CA GLU A 209 -30.43 -1.22 24.66
C GLU A 209 -30.84 -0.20 25.73
N ASP A 210 -31.05 -0.66 26.96
CA ASP A 210 -31.40 0.14 28.13
C ASP A 210 -30.20 0.91 28.70
N GLU A 211 -28.97 0.38 28.56
CA GLU A 211 -27.75 1.01 29.06
C GLU A 211 -27.12 1.96 28.04
N GLU A 212 -27.03 1.53 26.77
CA GLU A 212 -26.35 2.25 25.71
C GLU A 212 -27.21 2.34 24.42
N PRO A 213 -28.39 2.98 24.44
CA PRO A 213 -29.38 2.91 23.34
C PRO A 213 -28.84 3.40 22.00
N GLN A 214 -28.06 4.48 21.98
CA GLN A 214 -27.48 5.01 20.75
C GLN A 214 -26.41 4.06 20.16
N LEU A 215 -25.61 3.47 21.02
CA LEU A 215 -24.59 2.52 20.58
C LEU A 215 -25.23 1.21 20.11
N TYR A 216 -26.24 0.72 20.81
CA TYR A 216 -27.06 -0.41 20.40
C TYR A 216 -27.59 -0.23 18.96
N ASP A 217 -28.21 0.93 18.71
CA ASP A 217 -28.72 1.34 17.42
C ASP A 217 -27.64 1.31 16.32
N ALA A 218 -26.49 1.92 16.60
CA ALA A 218 -25.37 2.00 15.67
C ALA A 218 -24.78 0.61 15.37
N VAL A 219 -24.60 -0.25 16.39
CA VAL A 219 -24.10 -1.62 16.22
C VAL A 219 -25.05 -2.45 15.38
N CYS A 220 -26.36 -2.45 15.72
CA CYS A 220 -27.38 -3.20 15.00
C CYS A 220 -27.52 -2.74 13.53
N THR A 221 -27.23 -1.47 13.24
CA THR A 221 -27.32 -0.90 11.90
C THR A 221 -26.06 -1.16 11.08
N HIS A 222 -24.88 -1.01 11.66
CA HIS A 222 -23.62 -0.92 10.91
C HIS A 222 -22.67 -2.07 11.17
N MET A 223 -22.72 -2.73 12.34
CA MET A 223 -21.66 -3.65 12.77
C MET A 223 -22.08 -5.12 12.81
N ILE A 224 -23.21 -5.48 12.25
CA ILE A 224 -23.62 -6.88 12.10
C ILE A 224 -23.20 -7.41 10.73
N HIS A 225 -22.40 -8.48 10.72
CA HIS A 225 -22.05 -9.20 9.50
C HIS A 225 -23.16 -10.14 9.07
N GLY A 226 -23.55 -10.07 7.82
CA GLY A 226 -24.45 -11.07 7.27
C GLY A 226 -25.88 -10.61 7.05
N PRO A 227 -26.83 -11.54 7.06
CA PRO A 227 -26.66 -12.98 7.22
C PRO A 227 -25.91 -13.64 6.05
N CYS A 228 -25.16 -14.69 6.33
CA CYS A 228 -24.49 -15.53 5.34
C CYS A 228 -24.57 -17.02 5.75
N GLY A 229 -23.88 -17.93 5.09
CA GLY A 229 -24.00 -19.36 5.33
C GLY A 229 -25.30 -19.92 4.77
N THR A 230 -25.94 -20.82 5.52
CA THR A 230 -27.25 -21.43 5.14
C THR A 230 -28.37 -20.40 4.99
N LEU A 231 -28.30 -19.30 5.74
CA LEU A 231 -29.29 -18.21 5.68
C LEU A 231 -29.19 -17.40 4.40
N ASN A 232 -28.00 -17.25 3.81
CA ASN A 232 -27.77 -16.59 2.54
C ASN A 232 -26.53 -17.13 1.83
N PRO A 233 -26.65 -18.26 1.10
CA PRO A 233 -25.53 -18.92 0.41
C PRO A 233 -24.90 -18.09 -0.71
N ARG A 234 -25.66 -17.13 -1.26
CA ARG A 234 -25.22 -16.25 -2.37
C ARG A 234 -24.57 -14.95 -1.90
N GLN A 235 -24.34 -14.79 -0.59
CA GLN A 235 -23.68 -13.59 -0.07
C GLN A 235 -22.25 -13.49 -0.61
N SER A 236 -21.80 -12.28 -0.90
CA SER A 236 -20.45 -12.02 -1.48
C SER A 236 -19.29 -12.52 -0.63
N CYS A 237 -19.49 -12.77 0.66
CA CYS A 237 -18.50 -13.36 1.54
C CYS A 237 -18.44 -14.91 1.46
N MET A 238 -19.37 -15.54 0.74
CA MET A 238 -19.40 -17.01 0.64
C MET A 238 -18.44 -17.50 -0.44
N LYS A 239 -17.58 -18.45 -0.06
CA LYS A 239 -16.73 -19.23 -0.96
C LYS A 239 -16.78 -20.71 -0.56
N ASN A 240 -16.99 -21.58 -1.52
CA ASN A 240 -17.01 -23.03 -1.29
C ASN A 240 -17.94 -23.45 -0.12
N GLY A 241 -19.12 -22.85 -0.01
CA GLY A 241 -20.10 -23.17 1.02
C GLY A 241 -19.84 -22.58 2.41
N SER A 242 -18.74 -21.86 2.62
CA SER A 242 -18.37 -21.24 3.90
C SER A 242 -18.13 -19.73 3.77
N CYS A 243 -18.29 -19.01 4.88
CA CYS A 243 -17.98 -17.58 4.92
C CYS A 243 -16.45 -17.37 4.94
N ASN A 244 -15.89 -16.71 3.92
CA ASN A 244 -14.46 -16.41 3.85
C ASN A 244 -13.97 -15.43 4.93
N LYS A 245 -14.90 -14.83 5.70
CA LYS A 245 -14.60 -13.98 6.88
C LYS A 245 -14.72 -14.76 8.19
N GLY A 246 -15.11 -16.06 8.10
CA GLY A 246 -15.25 -16.94 9.25
C GLY A 246 -16.39 -16.53 10.19
N TYR A 247 -17.51 -16.04 9.67
CA TYR A 247 -18.74 -15.81 10.45
C TYR A 247 -19.69 -17.01 10.33
N PRO A 248 -20.44 -17.31 11.42
CA PRO A 248 -20.40 -16.70 12.75
C PRO A 248 -19.08 -17.00 13.48
N LYS A 249 -18.62 -16.02 14.29
CA LYS A 249 -17.42 -16.16 15.11
C LYS A 249 -17.72 -17.00 16.35
N PRO A 250 -16.74 -17.75 16.88
CA PRO A 250 -16.91 -18.49 18.12
C PRO A 250 -17.13 -17.52 19.30
N PHE A 251 -17.92 -17.96 20.30
CA PHE A 251 -18.01 -17.26 21.56
C PHE A 251 -16.71 -17.38 22.36
N ALA A 252 -16.35 -16.33 23.08
CA ALA A 252 -15.17 -16.29 23.93
C ALA A 252 -15.47 -15.43 25.17
N ASN A 253 -15.12 -15.94 26.35
CA ASN A 253 -15.34 -15.22 27.62
C ASN A 253 -14.34 -14.07 27.81
N PHE A 254 -13.16 -14.17 27.18
CA PHE A 254 -12.08 -13.19 27.29
C PHE A 254 -11.46 -12.94 25.91
N THR A 255 -10.95 -11.74 25.72
CA THR A 255 -10.12 -11.43 24.56
C THR A 255 -8.76 -12.10 24.74
N VAL A 256 -8.28 -12.78 23.71
CA VAL A 256 -6.97 -13.42 23.69
C VAL A 256 -6.23 -13.12 22.41
N GLN A 257 -4.91 -13.12 22.50
CA GLN A 257 -4.08 -13.05 21.31
C GLN A 257 -4.25 -14.33 20.49
N GLY A 258 -4.79 -14.25 19.30
CA GLY A 258 -4.91 -15.41 18.40
C GLY A 258 -3.56 -15.88 17.85
N ASN A 259 -3.49 -17.15 17.46
CA ASN A 259 -2.33 -17.72 16.75
C ASN A 259 -2.18 -17.15 15.32
N ASP A 260 -3.24 -16.56 14.80
CA ASP A 260 -3.32 -15.91 13.49
C ASP A 260 -3.03 -14.40 13.58
N ALA A 261 -3.26 -13.70 12.46
CA ALA A 261 -3.04 -12.26 12.36
C ALA A 261 -3.94 -11.41 13.27
N TYR A 262 -5.05 -11.97 13.77
CA TYR A 262 -6.08 -11.27 14.53
C TYR A 262 -6.27 -11.83 15.92
N SER A 263 -6.69 -10.94 16.83
CA SER A 263 -7.12 -11.30 18.16
C SER A 263 -8.49 -12.00 18.13
N VAL A 264 -8.71 -12.91 19.07
CA VAL A 264 -10.04 -13.46 19.37
C VAL A 264 -10.66 -12.56 20.42
N TYR A 265 -11.62 -11.75 20.01
CA TYR A 265 -12.29 -10.80 20.90
C TYR A 265 -13.32 -11.50 21.80
N ARG A 266 -13.51 -10.95 22.99
CA ARG A 266 -14.59 -11.35 23.87
C ARG A 266 -15.93 -11.24 23.17
N ARG A 267 -16.77 -12.29 23.31
CA ARG A 267 -18.12 -12.45 22.75
C ARG A 267 -18.91 -13.36 23.65
N TRP A 268 -19.66 -12.80 24.58
CA TRP A 268 -20.43 -13.61 25.51
C TRP A 268 -21.62 -14.30 24.84
N ALA A 269 -21.81 -15.59 25.16
CA ALA A 269 -22.92 -16.40 24.69
C ALA A 269 -24.24 -16.12 25.42
N SER A 270 -24.19 -15.39 26.54
CA SER A 270 -25.31 -15.20 27.48
C SER A 270 -26.41 -14.28 26.98
N ARG A 271 -26.21 -13.55 25.88
CA ARG A 271 -27.22 -12.65 25.35
C ARG A 271 -28.21 -13.39 24.44
N LEU A 272 -29.51 -13.15 24.65
CA LEU A 272 -30.54 -13.63 23.75
C LEU A 272 -30.36 -13.02 22.35
N PRO A 273 -30.54 -13.82 21.27
CA PRO A 273 -30.51 -13.31 19.92
C PRO A 273 -31.55 -12.20 19.71
N ILE A 274 -31.16 -11.19 18.91
CA ILE A 274 -32.03 -10.07 18.55
C ILE A 274 -32.40 -10.16 17.07
N PRO A 275 -33.59 -9.64 16.65
CA PRO A 275 -33.97 -9.61 15.26
C PRO A 275 -33.08 -8.65 14.46
N LEU A 276 -32.61 -9.09 13.30
CA LEU A 276 -31.84 -8.25 12.41
C LEU A 276 -32.74 -7.16 11.78
N ARG A 277 -32.43 -5.89 11.99
CA ARG A 277 -33.26 -4.74 11.54
C ARG A 277 -33.64 -4.76 10.04
N ARG A 278 -32.76 -5.29 9.19
CA ARG A 278 -33.01 -5.38 7.73
C ARG A 278 -33.80 -6.61 7.31
N ARG A 279 -33.90 -7.61 8.19
CA ARG A 279 -34.62 -8.89 8.00
C ARG A 279 -35.07 -9.37 9.38
N GLY A 280 -36.21 -8.89 9.84
CA GLY A 280 -36.75 -9.19 11.15
C GLY A 280 -37.02 -10.67 11.44
N ASP A 281 -37.02 -11.51 10.41
CA ASP A 281 -37.09 -12.97 10.48
C ASP A 281 -35.77 -13.66 10.85
N VAL A 282 -34.66 -12.93 10.79
CA VAL A 282 -33.33 -13.46 11.09
C VAL A 282 -32.85 -12.97 12.45
N MET A 283 -32.53 -13.90 13.33
CA MET A 283 -32.00 -13.63 14.65
C MET A 283 -30.46 -13.61 14.60
N VAL A 284 -29.85 -12.63 15.26
CA VAL A 284 -28.39 -12.46 15.37
C VAL A 284 -27.98 -12.23 16.82
N ASP A 285 -26.77 -12.62 17.13
CA ASP A 285 -26.14 -12.52 18.45
C ASP A 285 -24.70 -11.97 18.34
N ASN A 286 -23.94 -12.01 19.42
CA ASN A 286 -22.57 -11.51 19.47
C ASN A 286 -21.62 -12.24 18.48
N SER A 287 -21.96 -13.43 18.01
CA SER A 287 -21.14 -14.15 17.02
C SER A 287 -21.10 -13.48 15.65
N TRP A 288 -22.06 -12.58 15.37
CA TRP A 288 -22.19 -11.86 14.11
C TRP A 288 -21.63 -10.43 14.15
N VAL A 289 -21.19 -9.95 15.31
CA VAL A 289 -20.70 -8.57 15.46
C VAL A 289 -19.33 -8.41 14.84
N VAL A 290 -19.15 -7.38 14.02
CA VAL A 290 -17.85 -6.94 13.52
C VAL A 290 -17.16 -6.12 14.61
N PRO A 291 -15.86 -6.34 14.91
CA PRO A 291 -15.16 -5.57 15.94
C PRO A 291 -15.19 -4.07 15.64
N TYR A 292 -15.44 -3.27 16.66
CA TYR A 292 -15.60 -1.82 16.53
C TYR A 292 -15.07 -1.08 17.76
N ASN A 293 -14.80 0.22 17.60
CA ASN A 293 -14.57 1.14 18.69
C ASN A 293 -15.85 1.93 18.96
N PRO A 294 -16.40 1.95 20.22
CA PRO A 294 -17.65 2.61 20.56
C PRO A 294 -17.67 4.11 20.21
N TRP A 295 -16.59 4.81 20.55
CA TRP A 295 -16.50 6.25 20.31
C TRP A 295 -16.48 6.60 18.80
N LEU A 296 -15.69 5.86 18.01
CA LEU A 296 -15.63 6.07 16.55
C LEU A 296 -16.98 5.73 15.90
N LEU A 297 -17.63 4.65 16.34
CA LEU A 297 -18.90 4.22 15.77
C LEU A 297 -20.01 5.26 16.00
N LEU A 298 -20.13 5.78 17.22
CA LEU A 298 -21.09 6.84 17.53
C LEU A 298 -20.80 8.14 16.80
N ARG A 299 -19.54 8.53 16.71
CA ARG A 299 -19.12 9.79 16.10
C ARG A 299 -19.34 9.81 14.59
N TYR A 300 -19.04 8.69 13.90
CA TYR A 300 -19.10 8.65 12.44
C TYR A 300 -20.36 8.00 11.88
N ASN A 301 -21.12 7.30 12.69
CA ASN A 301 -22.39 6.65 12.32
C ASN A 301 -22.30 5.94 10.96
N CYS A 302 -21.34 5.00 10.84
CA CYS A 302 -21.08 4.24 9.63
C CYS A 302 -20.48 2.88 9.96
N HIS A 303 -20.34 2.01 8.96
CA HIS A 303 -19.55 0.79 9.15
C HIS A 303 -18.08 1.16 9.36
N ILE A 304 -17.61 1.05 10.60
CA ILE A 304 -16.23 1.34 11.00
C ILE A 304 -15.66 0.19 11.81
N ASN A 305 -14.91 -0.69 11.13
CA ASN A 305 -14.23 -1.83 11.76
C ASN A 305 -12.90 -1.38 12.35
N VAL A 306 -12.61 -1.82 13.57
CA VAL A 306 -11.32 -1.61 14.25
C VAL A 306 -10.80 -2.97 14.70
N GLU A 307 -9.62 -3.34 14.22
CA GLU A 307 -8.95 -4.61 14.52
C GLU A 307 -7.59 -4.36 15.18
N ILE A 308 -7.30 -5.10 16.24
CA ILE A 308 -5.95 -5.15 16.81
C ILE A 308 -5.07 -6.06 15.97
N CYS A 309 -3.91 -5.56 15.59
CA CYS A 309 -2.92 -6.30 14.81
C CYS A 309 -2.03 -7.14 15.73
N GLY A 310 -2.43 -8.38 15.99
CA GLY A 310 -1.74 -9.27 16.94
C GLY A 310 -0.36 -9.77 16.48
N SER A 311 -0.05 -9.76 15.19
CA SER A 311 1.21 -10.30 14.67
C SER A 311 1.67 -9.60 13.40
N ILE A 312 2.91 -9.83 12.99
CA ILE A 312 3.47 -9.35 11.71
C ILE A 312 2.68 -9.89 10.49
N LYS A 313 1.92 -10.98 10.67
CA LYS A 313 1.04 -11.50 9.62
C LYS A 313 -0.07 -10.52 9.25
N SER A 314 -0.47 -9.59 10.14
CA SER A 314 -1.41 -8.52 9.84
C SER A 314 -0.88 -7.56 8.77
N VAL A 315 0.43 -7.44 8.63
CA VAL A 315 1.09 -6.74 7.53
C VAL A 315 0.70 -7.34 6.18
N LYS A 316 0.41 -8.67 6.10
CA LYS A 316 -0.11 -9.31 4.89
C LYS A 316 -1.44 -8.70 4.42
N TYR A 317 -2.23 -8.12 5.34
CA TYR A 317 -3.45 -7.38 4.98
C TYR A 317 -3.15 -6.02 4.34
N LEU A 318 -2.09 -5.37 4.80
CA LEU A 318 -1.55 -4.19 4.11
C LEU A 318 -1.28 -4.52 2.63
N TYR A 319 -0.69 -5.67 2.38
CA TYR A 319 -0.45 -6.18 1.04
C TYR A 319 -1.72 -6.27 0.21
N LYS A 320 -2.73 -6.91 0.77
CA LYS A 320 -3.97 -7.16 0.04
C LYS A 320 -4.66 -5.86 -0.41
N TYR A 321 -4.62 -4.82 0.41
CA TYR A 321 -5.33 -3.56 0.15
C TYR A 321 -4.48 -2.51 -0.55
N ILE A 322 -3.22 -2.36 -0.17
CA ILE A 322 -2.29 -1.44 -0.87
C ILE A 322 -1.88 -2.00 -2.23
N TYR A 323 -1.75 -3.32 -2.34
CA TYR A 323 -1.30 -4.02 -3.56
C TYR A 323 -2.43 -4.37 -4.53
N LYS A 324 -3.69 -4.31 -4.11
CA LYS A 324 -4.82 -4.73 -4.92
C LYS A 324 -4.96 -3.94 -6.23
N GLY A 325 -4.52 -2.68 -6.24
CA GLY A 325 -4.68 -1.80 -7.40
C GLY A 325 -6.15 -1.58 -7.78
N PRO A 326 -6.43 -0.89 -8.88
CA PRO A 326 -7.80 -0.68 -9.37
C PRO A 326 -8.42 -2.00 -9.85
N ASP A 327 -9.73 -2.14 -9.69
CA ASP A 327 -10.48 -3.27 -10.26
C ASP A 327 -10.27 -3.33 -11.78
N ARG A 328 -10.07 -4.55 -12.29
CA ARG A 328 -9.85 -4.81 -13.71
C ARG A 328 -11.07 -5.49 -14.31
N VAL A 329 -11.39 -5.14 -15.55
CA VAL A 329 -12.34 -5.88 -16.39
C VAL A 329 -11.55 -6.88 -17.22
N ALA A 330 -11.99 -8.13 -17.27
CA ALA A 330 -11.41 -9.10 -18.18
C ALA A 330 -11.75 -8.69 -19.61
N LEU A 331 -10.75 -8.30 -20.39
CA LEU A 331 -10.84 -8.02 -21.81
C LEU A 331 -10.02 -9.10 -22.54
N GLU A 332 -10.67 -9.81 -23.42
CA GLU A 332 -10.00 -10.71 -24.37
C GLU A 332 -9.36 -9.84 -25.44
N LEU A 333 -8.07 -9.52 -25.26
CA LEU A 333 -7.30 -8.85 -26.28
C LEU A 333 -6.84 -9.91 -27.29
N GLN A 334 -7.33 -9.82 -28.52
CA GLN A 334 -6.79 -10.61 -29.63
C GLN A 334 -5.27 -10.41 -29.68
N SER A 335 -4.55 -11.51 -29.85
CA SER A 335 -3.11 -11.59 -29.91
C SER A 335 -2.52 -10.56 -30.90
N ASN A 336 -2.03 -9.47 -30.38
CA ASN A 336 -1.28 -8.48 -31.13
C ASN A 336 0.22 -8.75 -30.91
N PRO A 337 1.06 -8.77 -31.93
CA PRO A 337 2.49 -9.05 -31.79
C PRO A 337 3.26 -8.00 -30.99
N GLU A 338 2.65 -6.87 -30.66
CA GLU A 338 3.23 -5.85 -29.79
C GLU A 338 2.59 -5.93 -28.38
N PHE A 339 3.38 -6.38 -27.42
CA PHE A 339 2.98 -6.35 -26.00
C PHE A 339 3.10 -4.92 -25.49
N ASP A 340 1.97 -4.22 -25.30
CA ASP A 340 1.88 -2.84 -24.77
C ASP A 340 1.16 -2.82 -23.40
N GLU A 341 1.93 -2.83 -22.31
CA GLU A 341 1.41 -2.77 -20.94
C GLU A 341 0.59 -1.50 -20.68
N ILE A 342 0.92 -0.38 -21.38
CA ILE A 342 0.20 0.88 -21.22
C ILE A 342 -1.22 0.74 -21.76
N ARG A 343 -1.36 0.19 -22.97
CA ARG A 343 -2.67 -0.08 -23.56
C ARG A 343 -3.46 -1.05 -22.71
N GLN A 344 -2.85 -2.17 -22.33
CA GLN A 344 -3.50 -3.17 -21.47
C GLN A 344 -3.98 -2.55 -20.15
N PHE A 345 -3.17 -1.71 -19.51
CA PHE A 345 -3.56 -1.04 -18.27
C PHE A 345 -4.72 -0.07 -18.46
N VAL A 346 -4.72 0.73 -19.55
CA VAL A 346 -5.76 1.73 -19.83
C VAL A 346 -7.09 1.06 -20.19
N TYR A 347 -7.07 0.03 -21.03
CA TYR A 347 -8.30 -0.62 -21.53
C TYR A 347 -8.96 -1.55 -20.50
N VAL A 348 -8.19 -2.14 -19.58
CA VAL A 348 -8.70 -3.12 -18.61
C VAL A 348 -9.14 -2.46 -17.29
N ARG A 349 -8.80 -1.19 -17.07
CA ARG A 349 -9.10 -0.49 -15.83
C ARG A 349 -10.55 -0.04 -15.76
N TRP A 350 -11.26 -0.52 -14.73
CA TRP A 350 -12.58 -0.01 -14.38
C TRP A 350 -12.47 1.16 -13.39
N VAL A 351 -13.13 2.28 -13.68
CA VAL A 351 -13.20 3.46 -12.80
C VAL A 351 -14.67 3.81 -12.62
N CYS A 352 -15.17 3.71 -11.39
CA CYS A 352 -16.54 4.13 -11.06
C CYS A 352 -16.62 5.66 -10.90
N ALA A 353 -17.82 6.22 -10.94
CA ALA A 353 -18.04 7.67 -10.86
C ALA A 353 -17.46 8.30 -9.58
N PRO A 354 -17.61 7.75 -8.37
CA PRO A 354 -16.97 8.29 -7.16
C PRO A 354 -15.44 8.27 -7.22
N GLU A 355 -14.81 7.24 -7.81
CA GLU A 355 -13.37 7.20 -8.00
C GLU A 355 -12.91 8.29 -8.99
N ALA A 356 -13.63 8.46 -10.10
CA ALA A 356 -13.33 9.50 -11.07
C ALA A 356 -13.37 10.89 -10.42
N LEU A 357 -14.40 11.17 -9.64
CA LEU A 357 -14.54 12.43 -8.90
C LEU A 357 -13.47 12.61 -7.83
N TRP A 358 -13.10 11.57 -7.09
CA TRP A 358 -12.01 11.61 -6.11
C TRP A 358 -10.71 12.10 -6.76
N ARG A 359 -10.43 11.60 -7.96
CA ARG A 359 -9.26 11.97 -8.75
C ARG A 359 -9.37 13.38 -9.33
N ILE A 360 -10.56 13.78 -9.82
CA ILE A 360 -10.82 15.13 -10.33
C ILE A 360 -10.65 16.17 -9.23
N PHE A 361 -11.13 15.88 -8.01
CA PHE A 361 -10.94 16.73 -6.83
C PHE A 361 -9.52 16.68 -6.28
N LYS A 362 -8.64 15.84 -6.84
CA LYS A 362 -7.25 15.66 -6.40
C LYS A 362 -7.12 15.20 -4.94
N PHE A 363 -8.11 14.48 -4.44
CA PHE A 363 -8.01 13.88 -3.12
C PHE A 363 -6.99 12.74 -3.12
N ALA A 364 -6.23 12.60 -2.02
CA ALA A 364 -5.21 11.58 -1.92
C ALA A 364 -5.83 10.17 -1.87
N MET A 365 -5.39 9.28 -2.76
CA MET A 365 -5.80 7.87 -2.76
C MET A 365 -5.10 7.06 -1.67
N ASN A 366 -3.90 7.45 -1.30
CA ASN A 366 -3.08 6.80 -0.28
C ASN A 366 -2.07 7.80 0.28
N ILE A 367 -1.68 7.59 1.52
CA ILE A 367 -0.57 8.31 2.17
C ILE A 367 0.18 7.31 3.06
N ILE A 368 1.48 7.50 3.15
CA ILE A 368 2.37 6.82 4.08
C ILE A 368 3.08 7.91 4.89
N TYR A 369 3.01 7.83 6.21
CA TYR A 369 3.68 8.75 7.12
C TYR A 369 4.43 7.97 8.21
N PRO A 370 5.69 8.29 8.50
CA PRO A 370 6.55 9.29 7.82
C PRO A 370 6.80 8.99 6.34
N THR A 371 7.09 10.04 5.58
CA THR A 371 7.44 9.91 4.17
C THR A 371 8.67 9.02 3.98
N VAL A 372 8.63 8.15 3.00
CA VAL A 372 9.74 7.26 2.68
C VAL A 372 10.54 7.84 1.51
N LYS A 373 11.83 8.13 1.76
CA LYS A 373 12.77 8.49 0.70
C LYS A 373 13.45 7.23 0.20
N ARG A 374 13.25 6.93 -1.07
CA ARG A 374 13.85 5.78 -1.75
C ARG A 374 15.30 6.11 -2.10
N LEU A 375 16.21 5.21 -1.74
CA LEU A 375 17.66 5.36 -1.91
C LEU A 375 18.16 4.33 -2.92
N GLN A 376 18.63 4.81 -4.04
CA GLN A 376 19.23 3.98 -5.08
C GLN A 376 20.61 3.51 -4.67
N ILE A 377 20.97 2.28 -5.06
CA ILE A 377 22.33 1.78 -5.02
C ILE A 377 22.74 1.27 -6.39
N HIS A 378 23.98 1.48 -6.72
CA HIS A 378 24.60 1.07 -7.98
C HIS A 378 26.06 0.67 -7.76
N LEU A 379 26.60 -0.16 -8.62
CA LEU A 379 28.02 -0.47 -8.63
C LEU A 379 28.83 0.76 -9.08
N PRO A 380 30.14 0.81 -8.79
CA PRO A 380 30.99 1.89 -9.28
C PRO A 380 30.80 2.13 -10.77
N ASN A 381 30.56 3.40 -11.17
CA ASN A 381 30.34 3.84 -12.55
C ASN A 381 29.09 3.25 -13.26
N MET A 382 28.15 2.66 -12.48
CA MET A 382 26.91 2.09 -13.00
C MET A 382 25.66 2.86 -12.52
N GLN A 383 25.78 4.13 -12.22
CA GLN A 383 24.65 5.00 -11.91
C GLN A 383 23.77 5.21 -13.14
N GLN A 384 22.47 5.29 -12.92
CA GLN A 384 21.53 5.63 -13.99
C GLN A 384 21.60 7.14 -14.26
N ILE A 385 21.76 7.47 -15.54
CA ILE A 385 21.74 8.85 -16.01
C ILE A 385 20.46 9.04 -16.83
N ILE A 386 19.69 10.07 -16.48
CA ILE A 386 18.50 10.49 -17.21
C ILE A 386 18.90 11.66 -18.09
N PHE A 387 18.71 11.55 -19.39
CA PHE A 387 19.07 12.56 -20.36
C PHE A 387 17.96 12.74 -21.40
N ASP A 388 17.92 13.90 -22.05
CA ASP A 388 16.99 14.15 -23.12
C ASP A 388 17.46 13.50 -24.42
N VAL A 389 16.50 13.12 -25.28
CA VAL A 389 16.78 12.37 -26.55
C VAL A 389 17.69 13.14 -27.50
N ASP A 390 17.70 14.47 -27.38
CA ASP A 390 18.46 15.35 -28.22
C ASP A 390 19.88 15.67 -27.67
N GLU A 391 20.22 15.15 -26.46
CA GLU A 391 21.55 15.30 -25.88
C GLU A 391 22.53 14.29 -26.47
N THR A 392 23.75 14.73 -26.74
CA THR A 392 24.83 13.83 -27.20
C THR A 392 25.50 13.15 -26.01
N VAL A 393 26.01 11.95 -26.24
CA VAL A 393 26.71 11.17 -25.20
C VAL A 393 27.91 11.93 -24.65
N GLU A 394 28.60 12.69 -25.51
CA GLU A 394 29.75 13.51 -25.12
C GLU A 394 29.35 14.60 -24.13
N ASN A 395 28.22 15.29 -24.36
CA ASN A 395 27.72 16.32 -23.48
C ASN A 395 27.27 15.74 -22.12
N ILE A 396 26.62 14.55 -22.14
CA ILE A 396 26.19 13.84 -20.94
C ILE A 396 27.39 13.43 -20.09
N LEU A 397 28.45 12.93 -20.71
CA LEU A 397 29.67 12.51 -20.01
C LEU A 397 30.50 13.71 -19.50
N ALA A 398 30.39 14.87 -20.14
CA ALA A 398 31.02 16.11 -19.70
C ALA A 398 30.28 16.80 -18.53
N ASP A 399 29.03 16.44 -18.29
CA ASP A 399 28.29 16.98 -17.13
C ASP A 399 28.76 16.32 -15.84
N GLU A 400 29.40 17.11 -14.97
CA GLU A 400 29.84 16.67 -13.64
C GLU A 400 28.70 16.10 -12.80
N HIS A 401 27.48 16.64 -12.98
CA HIS A 401 26.30 16.16 -12.27
C HIS A 401 25.82 14.78 -12.75
N ALA A 402 26.22 14.34 -13.94
CA ALA A 402 25.85 13.02 -14.44
C ALA A 402 26.46 11.89 -13.58
N GLN A 403 27.60 12.16 -12.92
CA GLN A 403 28.27 11.19 -12.05
C GLN A 403 27.76 11.23 -10.61
N MET A 404 26.95 12.24 -10.23
CA MET A 404 26.42 12.39 -8.88
C MET A 404 25.15 11.56 -8.70
N SER A 405 25.12 10.77 -7.64
CA SER A 405 23.95 9.99 -7.21
C SER A 405 23.76 10.13 -5.69
N MET A 406 22.58 9.73 -5.18
CA MET A 406 22.36 9.74 -3.72
C MET A 406 23.40 8.89 -2.98
N LEU A 407 23.93 7.83 -3.60
CA LEU A 407 24.95 6.98 -3.00
C LEU A 407 26.35 7.61 -3.04
N THR A 408 26.75 8.19 -4.19
CA THR A 408 28.06 8.85 -4.28
C THR A 408 28.12 10.09 -3.38
N GLU A 409 27.01 10.83 -3.31
CA GLU A 409 26.93 12.01 -2.45
C GLU A 409 26.76 11.66 -0.95
N PHE A 410 26.28 10.44 -0.62
CA PHE A 410 26.40 9.92 0.74
C PHE A 410 27.87 9.73 1.13
N PHE A 411 28.72 9.23 0.25
CA PHE A 411 30.16 9.16 0.50
C PHE A 411 30.80 10.55 0.63
N THR A 412 30.37 11.51 -0.19
CA THR A 412 30.85 12.89 -0.15
C THR A 412 30.52 13.56 1.17
N ILE A 413 29.27 13.45 1.64
CA ILE A 413 28.87 14.08 2.91
C ILE A 413 29.59 13.43 4.11
N ASN A 414 29.84 12.11 4.08
CA ASN A 414 30.59 11.43 5.12
C ASN A 414 32.08 11.89 5.16
N ARG A 415 32.64 12.38 4.06
CA ARG A 415 33.98 12.99 4.06
C ARG A 415 33.97 14.35 4.74
N MET A 416 32.88 15.13 4.58
CA MET A 416 32.81 16.54 4.99
C MET A 416 32.19 16.76 6.37
N ASP A 417 31.17 15.94 6.76
CA ASP A 417 30.37 16.16 7.98
C ASP A 417 30.48 14.96 8.95
N GLU A 418 30.87 15.25 10.19
CA GLU A 418 30.99 14.25 11.25
C GLU A 418 29.66 13.67 11.67
N ASP A 419 28.61 14.46 11.68
CA ASP A 419 27.27 13.99 12.03
C ASP A 419 26.76 12.98 11.00
N ALA A 420 27.10 13.17 9.72
CA ALA A 420 26.77 12.21 8.67
C ALA A 420 27.45 10.84 8.87
N ARG A 421 28.69 10.83 9.37
CA ARG A 421 29.43 9.59 9.67
C ARG A 421 28.77 8.73 10.73
N ALA A 422 28.00 9.35 11.63
CA ALA A 422 27.23 8.62 12.62
C ALA A 422 25.99 7.91 12.05
N CYS A 423 25.61 8.23 10.80
CA CYS A 423 24.40 7.72 10.15
C CYS A 423 24.70 6.53 9.22
N LEU A 424 23.78 5.57 9.19
CA LEU A 424 23.70 4.63 8.07
C LEU A 424 23.15 5.34 6.82
N CYS A 425 23.43 4.81 5.64
CA CYS A 425 22.89 5.36 4.39
C CYS A 425 21.36 5.53 4.46
N ARG A 426 20.64 4.55 5.02
CA ARG A 426 19.17 4.62 5.20
C ARG A 426 18.69 5.67 6.21
N GLU A 427 19.57 6.15 7.09
CA GLU A 427 19.26 7.14 8.13
C GLU A 427 19.52 8.58 7.66
N ILE A 428 20.32 8.76 6.60
CA ILE A 428 20.64 10.07 6.04
C ILE A 428 19.41 10.93 5.76
N PRO A 429 18.31 10.44 5.16
CA PRO A 429 17.14 11.27 4.89
C PRO A 429 16.48 11.86 6.13
N GLU A 430 16.74 11.33 7.32
CA GLU A 430 16.22 11.87 8.59
C GLU A 430 16.90 13.20 8.95
N HIS A 431 18.19 13.32 8.65
CA HIS A 431 19.04 14.47 9.01
C HIS A 431 19.33 15.39 7.84
N TYR A 432 19.30 14.88 6.63
CA TYR A 432 19.61 15.61 5.39
C TYR A 432 18.48 15.48 4.39
N ARG A 433 18.25 16.53 3.59
CA ARG A 433 17.35 16.48 2.45
C ARG A 433 18.16 16.35 1.16
N TRP A 434 17.67 15.59 0.23
CA TRP A 434 18.21 15.54 -1.12
C TRP A 434 17.77 16.78 -1.91
N ASP A 435 18.71 17.50 -2.45
CA ASP A 435 18.49 18.56 -3.42
C ASP A 435 18.64 17.97 -4.83
N SER A 436 17.50 17.78 -5.50
CA SER A 436 17.48 17.13 -6.82
C SER A 436 18.09 18.01 -7.92
N SER A 437 18.09 19.35 -7.76
CA SER A 437 18.64 20.28 -8.73
C SER A 437 20.16 20.29 -8.70
N ASN A 438 20.73 20.31 -7.49
CA ASN A 438 22.18 20.33 -7.30
C ASN A 438 22.77 18.94 -7.05
N LYS A 439 21.92 17.89 -6.97
CA LYS A 439 22.29 16.51 -6.66
C LYS A 439 23.17 16.37 -5.41
N ILE A 440 22.85 17.07 -4.33
CA ILE A 440 23.60 17.03 -3.06
C ILE A 440 22.68 16.79 -1.86
N TRP A 441 23.26 16.26 -0.78
CA TRP A 441 22.61 16.18 0.52
C TRP A 441 22.82 17.48 1.30
N VAL A 442 21.71 18.11 1.72
CA VAL A 442 21.72 19.37 2.49
C VAL A 442 21.20 19.11 3.89
N LYS A 443 21.92 19.52 4.92
CA LYS A 443 21.52 19.33 6.33
C LYS A 443 20.17 19.99 6.61
N ARG A 444 19.26 19.25 7.29
CA ARG A 444 17.94 19.76 7.65
C ARG A 444 18.05 20.77 8.80
N ARG A 445 17.37 21.89 8.67
CA ARG A 445 17.29 22.90 9.73
C ARG A 445 16.29 22.55 10.84
N ARG A 446 15.34 21.67 10.57
CA ARG A 446 14.31 21.20 11.50
C ARG A 446 14.22 19.68 11.41
N ASN A 447 13.93 19.03 12.53
CA ASN A 447 13.66 17.61 12.55
C ASN A 447 12.36 17.34 11.77
N TYR A 448 12.47 16.60 10.69
CA TYR A 448 11.36 16.16 9.86
C TYR A 448 11.38 14.64 9.82
N LYS A 449 10.26 14.01 10.20
CA LYS A 449 10.17 12.55 10.19
C LYS A 449 10.18 12.03 8.75
N VAL A 450 11.29 11.49 8.32
CA VAL A 450 11.48 10.83 7.00
C VAL A 450 12.22 9.51 7.23
N ILE A 451 11.88 8.48 6.47
CA ILE A 451 12.55 7.19 6.51
C ILE A 451 13.29 6.97 5.20
N GLY A 452 14.56 6.60 5.27
CA GLY A 452 15.29 6.12 4.09
C GLY A 452 15.05 4.64 3.84
N ARG A 453 14.74 4.29 2.60
CA ARG A 453 14.60 2.90 2.16
C ARG A 453 15.54 2.63 0.98
N ILE A 454 16.46 1.71 1.18
CA ILE A 454 17.31 1.22 0.10
C ILE A 454 16.48 0.27 -0.78
N TYR A 455 16.60 0.39 -2.09
CA TYR A 455 15.91 -0.49 -3.03
C TYR A 455 16.22 -1.96 -2.79
N LYS A 456 15.23 -2.80 -3.03
CA LYS A 456 15.43 -4.24 -3.03
C LYS A 456 16.30 -4.62 -4.23
N VAL A 457 17.30 -5.43 -4.00
CA VAL A 457 18.19 -6.01 -5.01
C VAL A 457 18.07 -7.51 -4.92
N SER A 458 17.88 -8.17 -6.06
CA SER A 458 17.80 -9.63 -6.12
C SER A 458 19.20 -10.25 -5.91
N PRO A 459 19.31 -11.43 -5.26
CA PRO A 459 20.57 -12.19 -5.24
C PRO A 459 21.12 -12.48 -6.64
N SER A 460 20.26 -12.59 -7.65
CA SER A 460 20.64 -12.77 -9.06
C SER A 460 21.38 -11.57 -9.68
N GLU A 461 21.32 -10.37 -9.07
CA GLU A 461 22.07 -9.18 -9.50
C GLU A 461 23.54 -9.18 -9.04
N GLY A 462 24.01 -10.26 -8.44
CA GLY A 462 25.42 -10.50 -8.14
C GLY A 462 26.03 -9.46 -7.19
N GLU A 463 27.07 -8.76 -7.63
CA GLU A 463 27.84 -7.81 -6.80
C GLU A 463 27.00 -6.65 -6.24
N LYS A 464 25.95 -6.21 -6.95
CA LYS A 464 25.02 -5.18 -6.47
C LYS A 464 24.25 -5.64 -5.23
N PHE A 465 23.88 -6.93 -5.17
CA PHE A 465 23.24 -7.52 -3.98
C PHE A 465 24.17 -7.45 -2.77
N TYR A 466 25.44 -7.84 -2.93
CA TYR A 466 26.41 -7.81 -1.83
C TYR A 466 26.76 -6.37 -1.41
N LEU A 467 26.83 -5.44 -2.35
CA LEU A 467 26.94 -4.01 -2.06
C LEU A 467 25.78 -3.54 -1.16
N ARG A 468 24.53 -3.98 -1.45
CA ARG A 468 23.37 -3.67 -0.61
C ARG A 468 23.50 -4.25 0.80
N VAL A 469 23.98 -5.49 0.92
CA VAL A 469 24.22 -6.15 2.21
C VAL A 469 25.26 -5.38 3.03
N LEU A 470 26.34 -4.92 2.41
CA LEU A 470 27.38 -4.14 3.05
C LEU A 470 26.94 -2.73 3.48
N ASN A 471 25.85 -2.20 2.95
CA ASN A 471 25.36 -0.84 3.26
C ASN A 471 24.77 -0.70 4.68
N HIS A 472 25.08 -1.63 5.58
CA HIS A 472 24.84 -1.57 7.02
C HIS A 472 26.01 -0.97 7.82
N VAL A 473 27.06 -0.48 7.16
CA VAL A 473 28.24 0.13 7.80
C VAL A 473 28.05 1.66 7.87
N ARG A 474 28.46 2.25 8.99
CA ARG A 474 28.44 3.72 9.19
C ARG A 474 29.73 4.35 8.67
N GLY A 475 29.64 5.64 8.34
CA GLY A 475 30.81 6.45 8.04
C GLY A 475 31.53 6.11 6.73
N LEU A 476 30.86 5.46 5.80
CA LEU A 476 31.43 5.07 4.50
C LEU A 476 31.74 6.30 3.64
N ARG A 477 32.96 6.41 3.17
CA ARG A 477 33.46 7.53 2.38
C ARG A 477 33.70 7.19 0.91
N SER A 478 33.65 5.91 0.57
CA SER A 478 33.88 5.40 -0.79
C SER A 478 33.41 3.96 -0.94
N PHE A 479 33.36 3.47 -2.17
CA PHE A 479 33.21 2.05 -2.46
C PHE A 479 34.38 1.20 -1.94
N LEU A 480 35.58 1.79 -1.87
CA LEU A 480 36.78 1.10 -1.34
C LEU A 480 36.61 0.81 0.16
N ASP A 481 35.95 1.72 0.91
CA ASP A 481 35.71 1.46 2.34
C ASP A 481 34.79 0.24 2.52
N LEU A 482 33.82 0.04 1.65
CA LEU A 482 32.96 -1.15 1.65
C LEU A 482 33.74 -2.44 1.31
N LEU A 483 34.72 -2.35 0.46
CA LEU A 483 35.60 -3.47 0.09
C LEU A 483 36.71 -3.73 1.12
N THR A 484 37.00 -2.77 2.01
CA THR A 484 38.08 -2.91 2.99
C THR A 484 37.56 -3.50 4.29
N VAL A 485 38.00 -4.71 4.64
CA VAL A 485 37.61 -5.41 5.86
C VAL A 485 38.85 -5.64 6.71
N ASN A 486 38.88 -5.13 7.94
CA ASN A 486 39.99 -5.20 8.85
C ASN A 486 41.35 -4.72 8.24
N GLY A 487 41.26 -3.62 7.46
CA GLY A 487 42.43 -3.03 6.78
C GLY A 487 42.88 -3.75 5.51
N VAL A 488 42.22 -4.83 5.11
CA VAL A 488 42.55 -5.60 3.90
C VAL A 488 41.50 -5.37 2.82
N LEU A 489 41.94 -4.89 1.67
CA LEU A 489 41.06 -4.68 0.49
C LEU A 489 40.65 -6.04 -0.10
N GLN A 490 39.36 -6.27 -0.21
CA GLN A 490 38.81 -7.45 -0.85
C GLN A 490 38.55 -7.18 -2.33
N PRO A 491 38.73 -8.17 -3.22
CA PRO A 491 38.58 -7.98 -4.66
C PRO A 491 37.11 -7.80 -5.10
N THR A 492 36.13 -8.27 -4.29
CA THR A 492 34.68 -8.19 -4.64
C THR A 492 33.83 -7.88 -3.39
N PHE A 493 32.63 -7.29 -3.61
CA PHE A 493 31.67 -7.05 -2.52
C PHE A 493 31.19 -8.36 -1.89
N LYS A 494 31.10 -9.44 -2.68
CA LYS A 494 30.77 -10.78 -2.15
C LYS A 494 31.81 -11.25 -1.14
N GLN A 495 33.08 -11.10 -1.44
CA GLN A 495 34.16 -11.51 -0.52
C GLN A 495 34.20 -10.60 0.71
N ALA A 496 33.99 -9.30 0.56
CA ALA A 496 33.92 -8.38 1.68
C ALA A 496 32.76 -8.75 2.63
N ALA A 497 31.55 -9.02 2.07
CA ALA A 497 30.39 -9.44 2.85
C ALA A 497 30.62 -10.76 3.59
N ARG A 498 31.28 -11.75 2.95
CA ARG A 498 31.66 -13.02 3.58
C ARG A 498 32.66 -12.82 4.72
N LYS A 499 33.67 -11.98 4.53
CA LYS A 499 34.68 -11.66 5.56
C LYS A 499 34.09 -10.90 6.76
N GLN A 500 33.02 -10.14 6.56
CA GLN A 500 32.26 -9.47 7.63
C GLN A 500 31.26 -10.39 8.35
N GLY A 501 31.14 -11.68 7.96
CA GLY A 501 30.18 -12.63 8.55
C GLY A 501 28.71 -12.35 8.17
N LEU A 502 28.45 -11.54 7.14
CA LEU A 502 27.10 -11.18 6.72
C LEU A 502 26.41 -12.26 5.87
N LEU A 503 27.14 -13.35 5.56
CA LEU A 503 26.70 -14.47 4.71
C LEU A 503 26.87 -15.80 5.45
N GLU A 504 26.49 -15.88 6.71
CA GLU A 504 26.74 -17.07 7.56
C GLU A 504 25.98 -18.33 7.14
N ASN A 505 24.95 -18.21 6.31
CA ASN A 505 24.22 -19.37 5.77
C ASN A 505 24.04 -19.25 4.25
N ASP A 506 25.02 -19.70 3.50
CA ASP A 506 25.00 -19.81 2.02
C ASP A 506 23.88 -20.78 1.52
N ASN A 507 23.19 -21.51 2.42
CA ASN A 507 22.14 -22.47 2.12
C ASN A 507 20.72 -21.90 2.23
N SER A 508 20.53 -20.62 2.52
CA SER A 508 19.23 -19.96 2.70
C SER A 508 18.95 -18.82 1.72
N ILE A 509 19.69 -18.75 0.61
CA ILE A 509 19.48 -17.78 -0.47
C ILE A 509 18.89 -18.48 -1.70
#